data_282db816f59ff2f93cb1d5787ec63aed
#
_entry.id   282db816f59ff2f93cb1d5787ec63aed
#
_cell.length_a   1.000
_cell.length_b   1.000
_cell.length_c   1.000
_cell.angle_alpha   90.00
_cell.angle_beta   90.00
_cell.angle_gamma   90.00
#
_symmetry.space_group_name_H-M   'P 1'
#
loop_
_entity.id
_entity.type
_entity.pdbx_description
1 polymer ?
#
loop_
_entity_poly.entity_id
_entity_poly.type
_entity_poly.pdbx_seq_one_letter_code
_entity_poly.pdbx_strand_id
1 'polypeptide(L)'
;MIDLSFKFKNISKALWLKSLWIGLALIYSGLHSSYAQAPVQWNSSEIYHALDKFNTFGSVLYVGAHPDDENTRLITYFANHERAQTAYLSLTRGGGGQNLIGPELKSTLGIIRSHELLQARSIDGGEQFFTRALDFGYCKHPSEALDTWGHEEILRDVVQNIRRFKPDLVVNRFNHRTPGSTHGHHTASALLSIEAFNKANDPNYDPESAAQYGIWQPKRLFFNTSWWFYGSQEAFEAADKTNLLEIPVGQYYAPLGASTGELAARSRSMHKSQGFGSLSSREQETEYLELILGDLPQDKRNPFEGVSRDWHRMGINKDHLIVQSLKDIIENFDFKSPEKHVLELLYVLDELKKLPQNPWKNQKIEALTQIITQCLGLYVSAESSRPYVTPKDEVMAKVEVTNRSHKTLLLNRVYSDQLYFFENTQPQSINALASRYVESLEAPLKSIDLSTPYWLKNQATSGRFEVSNRALIGAALGPESVSVNLDFSLEGHEFTIK
;
A
#
# COMPACT_ATOMS: atom_id res chain seq x y z
N MET A 1 -6.37 60.71 -52.24
CA MET A 1 -5.79 60.18 -51.01
C MET A 1 -6.71 59.11 -50.49
N ILE A 2 -6.38 57.84 -50.77
CA ILE A 2 -7.18 56.68 -50.35
C ILE A 2 -6.80 56.39 -48.90
N ASP A 3 -7.80 56.42 -48.03
CA ASP A 3 -7.65 56.26 -46.57
C ASP A 3 -7.05 54.90 -46.20
N LEU A 4 -5.74 54.88 -45.94
CA LEU A 4 -4.95 53.71 -45.45
C LEU A 4 -5.23 53.39 -43.99
N SER A 5 -5.91 54.24 -43.23
CA SER A 5 -6.15 54.10 -41.81
C SER A 5 -7.17 53.00 -41.47
N PHE A 6 -8.10 52.71 -42.37
CA PHE A 6 -9.14 51.69 -42.13
C PHE A 6 -8.68 50.25 -42.36
N LYS A 7 -7.66 50.05 -43.22
CA LYS A 7 -7.09 48.70 -43.47
C LYS A 7 -6.20 48.20 -42.31
N PHE A 8 -5.47 49.10 -41.65
CA PHE A 8 -4.59 48.70 -40.53
C PHE A 8 -5.39 48.33 -39.26
N LYS A 9 -6.52 48.96 -38.97
CA LYS A 9 -7.39 48.64 -37.83
C LYS A 9 -8.04 47.24 -37.96
N ASN A 10 -8.38 46.81 -39.15
CA ASN A 10 -9.00 45.49 -39.37
C ASN A 10 -7.96 44.36 -39.39
N ILE A 11 -6.74 44.62 -39.83
CA ILE A 11 -5.64 43.63 -39.77
C ILE A 11 -5.21 43.38 -38.32
N SER A 12 -5.16 44.39 -37.45
CA SER A 12 -4.82 44.25 -36.06
C SER A 12 -5.87 43.46 -35.26
N LYS A 13 -7.17 43.67 -35.54
CA LYS A 13 -8.28 42.92 -34.94
C LYS A 13 -8.29 41.46 -35.39
N ALA A 14 -8.00 41.15 -36.65
CA ALA A 14 -7.94 39.81 -37.17
C ALA A 14 -6.72 39.03 -36.61
N LEU A 15 -5.57 39.69 -36.42
CA LEU A 15 -4.39 39.13 -35.78
C LEU A 15 -4.65 38.90 -34.28
N TRP A 16 -5.30 39.82 -33.60
CA TRP A 16 -5.64 39.70 -32.18
C TRP A 16 -6.62 38.54 -31.91
N LEU A 17 -7.66 38.40 -32.77
CA LEU A 17 -8.59 37.28 -32.73
C LEU A 17 -7.89 35.94 -33.00
N LYS A 18 -6.98 35.85 -33.97
CA LYS A 18 -6.22 34.64 -34.24
C LYS A 18 -5.30 34.27 -33.06
N SER A 19 -4.63 35.26 -32.45
CA SER A 19 -3.81 35.03 -31.24
C SER A 19 -4.62 34.60 -30.04
N LEU A 20 -5.85 35.12 -29.89
CA LEU A 20 -6.79 34.69 -28.83
C LEU A 20 -7.25 33.24 -29.05
N TRP A 21 -7.54 32.84 -30.28
CA TRP A 21 -7.93 31.47 -30.62
C TRP A 21 -6.77 30.47 -30.45
N ILE A 22 -5.54 30.86 -30.78
CA ILE A 22 -4.34 30.07 -30.55
C ILE A 22 -4.08 29.93 -29.04
N GLY A 23 -4.25 31.01 -28.29
CA GLY A 23 -4.13 30.97 -26.82
C GLY A 23 -5.20 30.09 -26.17
N LEU A 24 -6.45 30.17 -26.61
CA LEU A 24 -7.55 29.30 -26.16
C LEU A 24 -7.31 27.83 -26.57
N ALA A 25 -6.81 27.56 -27.77
CA ALA A 25 -6.47 26.21 -28.23
C ALA A 25 -5.31 25.60 -27.41
N LEU A 26 -4.30 26.41 -27.06
CA LEU A 26 -3.19 25.98 -26.18
C LEU A 26 -3.64 25.74 -24.74
N ILE A 27 -4.55 26.55 -24.22
CA ILE A 27 -5.18 26.33 -22.91
C ILE A 27 -6.04 25.08 -22.93
N TYR A 28 -6.82 24.87 -24.01
CA TYR A 28 -7.67 23.67 -24.13
C TYR A 28 -6.87 22.37 -24.30
N SER A 29 -5.76 22.41 -25.04
CA SER A 29 -4.84 21.26 -25.15
C SER A 29 -4.06 20.96 -23.86
N GLY A 30 -3.85 21.96 -23.01
CA GLY A 30 -3.24 21.78 -21.68
C GLY A 30 -4.19 21.22 -20.61
N LEU A 31 -5.52 21.28 -20.85
CA LEU A 31 -6.53 20.80 -19.90
C LEU A 31 -6.88 19.30 -20.05
N HIS A 32 -6.35 18.63 -21.05
CA HIS A 32 -6.58 17.21 -21.31
C HIS A 32 -5.37 16.33 -20.98
N SER A 33 -4.57 16.71 -19.99
CA SER A 33 -3.60 15.77 -19.42
C SER A 33 -4.33 14.75 -18.55
N SER A 34 -4.95 13.75 -19.18
CA SER A 34 -5.30 12.54 -18.48
C SER A 34 -3.97 11.85 -18.13
N TYR A 35 -3.52 11.99 -16.89
CA TYR A 35 -2.43 11.18 -16.36
C TYR A 35 -2.95 9.75 -16.15
N ALA A 36 -2.90 8.95 -17.20
CA ALA A 36 -2.92 7.51 -17.03
C ALA A 36 -1.64 7.17 -16.25
N GLN A 37 -1.78 6.60 -15.05
CA GLN A 37 -0.62 6.09 -14.31
C GLN A 37 -0.11 4.87 -15.07
N ALA A 38 1.02 5.02 -15.75
CA ALA A 38 1.70 3.88 -16.35
C ALA A 38 2.09 2.87 -15.25
N PRO A 39 2.04 1.57 -15.53
CA PRO A 39 2.54 0.56 -14.62
C PRO A 39 3.96 0.88 -14.15
N VAL A 40 4.21 0.74 -12.85
CA VAL A 40 5.52 1.03 -12.26
C VAL A 40 6.53 0.02 -12.80
N GLN A 41 7.66 0.53 -13.30
CA GLN A 41 8.80 -0.28 -13.75
C GLN A 41 9.95 -0.09 -12.77
N TRP A 42 10.48 -1.18 -12.24
CA TRP A 42 11.60 -1.15 -11.30
C TRP A 42 12.95 -1.13 -12.02
N ASN A 43 13.88 -0.38 -11.49
CA ASN A 43 15.28 -0.53 -11.86
C ASN A 43 15.90 -1.77 -11.20
N SER A 44 17.10 -2.17 -11.64
CA SER A 44 17.74 -3.41 -11.16
C SER A 44 18.02 -3.39 -9.65
N SER A 45 18.27 -2.22 -9.06
CA SER A 45 18.51 -2.10 -7.63
C SER A 45 17.23 -2.26 -6.82
N GLU A 46 16.10 -1.78 -7.34
CA GLU A 46 14.78 -2.00 -6.74
C GLU A 46 14.36 -3.47 -6.83
N ILE A 47 14.65 -4.14 -7.96
CA ILE A 47 14.45 -5.58 -8.12
C ILE A 47 15.28 -6.36 -7.09
N TYR A 48 16.56 -6.02 -6.95
CA TYR A 48 17.45 -6.64 -5.96
C TYR A 48 16.92 -6.44 -4.53
N HIS A 49 16.49 -5.23 -4.19
CA HIS A 49 15.91 -4.94 -2.88
C HIS A 49 14.63 -5.74 -2.62
N ALA A 50 13.78 -5.90 -3.64
CA ALA A 50 12.57 -6.72 -3.56
C ALA A 50 12.87 -8.21 -3.36
N LEU A 51 13.89 -8.75 -4.05
CA LEU A 51 14.38 -10.12 -3.86
C LEU A 51 14.89 -10.36 -2.43
N ASP A 52 15.65 -9.42 -1.89
CA ASP A 52 16.19 -9.49 -0.53
C ASP A 52 15.04 -9.43 0.52
N LYS A 53 14.05 -8.55 0.32
CA LYS A 53 12.84 -8.47 1.14
C LYS A 53 11.98 -9.74 1.04
N PHE A 54 11.93 -10.36 -0.13
CA PHE A 54 11.16 -11.59 -0.38
C PHE A 54 11.55 -12.74 0.56
N ASN A 55 12.81 -12.80 1.00
CA ASN A 55 13.33 -13.83 1.91
C ASN A 55 12.94 -13.61 3.39
N THR A 56 12.31 -12.49 3.74
CA THR A 56 11.94 -12.16 5.12
C THR A 56 10.45 -12.36 5.38
N PHE A 57 10.09 -12.81 6.58
CA PHE A 57 8.72 -13.10 7.00
C PHE A 57 8.23 -12.27 8.19
N GLY A 58 9.04 -11.40 8.78
CA GLY A 58 8.62 -10.55 9.89
C GLY A 58 7.48 -9.59 9.49
N SER A 59 6.58 -9.27 10.43
CA SER A 59 5.45 -8.38 10.16
C SER A 59 5.19 -7.39 11.29
N VAL A 60 4.86 -6.14 10.94
CA VAL A 60 4.60 -5.02 11.87
C VAL A 60 3.31 -4.31 11.50
N LEU A 61 2.40 -4.17 12.45
CA LEU A 61 1.20 -3.34 12.32
C LEU A 61 1.35 -2.07 13.15
N TYR A 62 1.50 -0.94 12.51
CA TYR A 62 1.50 0.36 13.15
C TYR A 62 0.06 0.87 13.27
N VAL A 63 -0.37 1.38 14.44
CA VAL A 63 -1.77 1.77 14.72
C VAL A 63 -1.84 3.23 15.13
N GLY A 64 -2.71 3.99 14.47
CA GLY A 64 -3.05 5.37 14.80
C GLY A 64 -4.51 5.68 14.51
N ALA A 65 -4.94 6.89 14.81
CA ALA A 65 -6.34 7.30 14.71
C ALA A 65 -6.68 7.88 13.33
N HIS A 66 -5.77 8.66 12.73
CA HIS A 66 -6.02 9.41 11.50
C HIS A 66 -4.93 9.19 10.46
N PRO A 67 -5.22 9.45 9.17
CA PRO A 67 -4.17 9.66 8.18
C PRO A 67 -3.24 10.81 8.62
N ASP A 68 -1.92 10.60 8.65
CA ASP A 68 -0.86 11.51 9.12
C ASP A 68 -0.37 11.31 10.56
N ASP A 69 -1.02 10.48 11.36
CA ASP A 69 -0.53 10.14 12.72
C ASP A 69 0.71 9.23 12.68
N GLU A 70 0.88 8.47 11.60
CA GLU A 70 1.93 7.47 11.50
C GLU A 70 3.34 8.08 11.60
N ASN A 71 4.24 7.36 12.26
CA ASN A 71 5.66 7.62 12.19
C ASN A 71 6.24 7.00 10.91
N THR A 72 6.29 7.81 9.84
CA THR A 72 6.81 7.37 8.53
C THR A 72 8.26 6.87 8.59
N ARG A 73 9.05 7.31 9.58
CA ARG A 73 10.42 6.87 9.81
C ARG A 73 10.48 5.43 10.30
N LEU A 74 9.66 5.07 11.29
CA LEU A 74 9.56 3.68 11.76
C LEU A 74 8.96 2.75 10.70
N ILE A 75 7.95 3.19 9.95
CA ILE A 75 7.40 2.40 8.85
C ILE A 75 8.48 2.15 7.80
N THR A 76 9.21 3.19 7.38
CA THR A 76 10.33 3.06 6.44
C THR A 76 11.41 2.10 6.96
N TYR A 77 11.79 2.22 8.23
CA TYR A 77 12.78 1.36 8.88
C TYR A 77 12.34 -0.11 8.86
N PHE A 78 11.13 -0.40 9.34
CA PHE A 78 10.64 -1.78 9.37
C PHE A 78 10.48 -2.37 7.95
N ALA A 79 9.97 -1.58 7.00
CA ALA A 79 9.74 -2.05 5.65
C ALA A 79 11.02 -2.26 4.83
N ASN A 80 12.06 -1.44 5.02
CA ASN A 80 13.24 -1.45 4.16
C ASN A 80 14.51 -1.93 4.86
N HIS A 81 14.73 -1.62 6.15
CA HIS A 81 15.89 -2.12 6.90
C HIS A 81 15.63 -3.51 7.45
N GLU A 82 14.55 -3.65 8.22
CA GLU A 82 14.12 -4.93 8.76
C GLU A 82 13.50 -5.84 7.69
N ARG A 83 13.17 -5.32 6.52
CA ARG A 83 12.53 -6.05 5.42
C ARG A 83 11.23 -6.74 5.82
N ALA A 84 10.63 -6.25 6.90
CA ALA A 84 9.39 -6.77 7.43
C ALA A 84 8.20 -6.29 6.58
N GLN A 85 7.19 -7.14 6.44
CA GLN A 85 5.89 -6.71 5.95
C GLN A 85 5.34 -5.71 6.97
N THR A 86 5.17 -4.47 6.57
CA THR A 86 4.81 -3.37 7.47
C THR A 86 3.51 -2.75 6.99
N ALA A 87 2.56 -2.56 7.90
CA ALA A 87 1.30 -1.91 7.58
C ALA A 87 0.95 -0.82 8.57
N TYR A 88 0.21 0.17 8.12
CA TYR A 88 -0.43 1.17 8.94
C TYR A 88 -1.94 0.93 9.00
N LEU A 89 -2.50 0.78 10.21
CA LEU A 89 -3.93 0.79 10.47
C LEU A 89 -4.32 2.18 10.99
N SER A 90 -4.93 2.97 10.14
CA SER A 90 -5.61 4.20 10.54
C SER A 90 -7.04 3.86 10.93
N LEU A 91 -7.47 4.19 12.17
CA LEU A 91 -8.83 3.87 12.56
C LEU A 91 -9.87 4.60 11.71
N THR A 92 -9.60 5.87 11.39
CA THR A 92 -10.50 6.69 10.56
C THR A 92 -9.87 7.03 9.21
N ARG A 93 -10.68 7.58 8.31
CA ARG A 93 -10.20 8.12 7.01
C ARG A 93 -9.93 9.63 7.07
N GLY A 94 -9.98 10.25 8.25
CA GLY A 94 -9.63 11.65 8.47
C GLY A 94 -10.59 12.67 7.87
N GLY A 95 -11.85 12.29 7.64
CA GLY A 95 -12.85 13.17 7.03
C GLY A 95 -13.32 14.32 7.93
N GLY A 96 -13.13 14.22 9.25
CA GLY A 96 -13.45 15.26 10.22
C GLY A 96 -12.38 16.34 10.38
N GLY A 97 -11.23 16.18 9.71
CA GLY A 97 -10.13 17.13 9.73
C GLY A 97 -10.31 18.32 8.79
N GLN A 98 -9.25 19.11 8.69
CA GLN A 98 -9.14 20.27 7.78
C GLN A 98 -8.60 19.86 6.42
N ASN A 99 -8.85 20.70 5.41
CA ASN A 99 -8.23 20.61 4.08
C ASN A 99 -7.57 21.95 3.76
N LEU A 100 -6.25 21.98 3.69
CA LEU A 100 -5.49 23.22 3.45
C LEU A 100 -5.28 23.52 1.95
N ILE A 101 -5.65 22.59 1.06
CA ILE A 101 -5.39 22.71 -0.39
C ILE A 101 -6.68 22.68 -1.23
N GLY A 102 -7.86 22.52 -0.63
CA GLY A 102 -9.12 22.45 -1.35
C GLY A 102 -10.34 22.64 -0.45
N PRO A 103 -11.54 22.73 -1.05
CA PRO A 103 -12.81 22.92 -0.33
C PRO A 103 -13.44 21.61 0.16
N GLU A 104 -12.89 20.45 -0.18
CA GLU A 104 -13.46 19.15 0.12
C GLU A 104 -13.39 18.87 1.63
N LEU A 105 -14.52 18.46 2.20
CA LEU A 105 -14.69 18.13 3.62
C LEU A 105 -15.45 16.80 3.76
N LYS A 106 -15.47 16.25 4.97
CA LYS A 106 -16.20 15.03 5.34
C LYS A 106 -15.77 13.83 4.47
N SER A 107 -16.71 13.10 3.89
CA SER A 107 -16.42 11.88 3.11
C SER A 107 -15.51 12.14 1.91
N THR A 108 -15.64 13.30 1.26
CA THR A 108 -14.81 13.68 0.11
C THR A 108 -13.35 13.90 0.56
N LEU A 109 -13.13 14.58 1.68
CA LEU A 109 -11.81 14.70 2.28
C LEU A 109 -11.25 13.32 2.70
N GLY A 110 -12.11 12.45 3.26
CA GLY A 110 -11.71 11.08 3.60
C GLY A 110 -11.22 10.27 2.39
N ILE A 111 -11.80 10.47 1.21
CA ILE A 111 -11.30 9.87 -0.05
C ILE A 111 -9.91 10.42 -0.36
N ILE A 112 -9.73 11.75 -0.35
CA ILE A 112 -8.45 12.41 -0.63
C ILE A 112 -7.37 11.87 0.32
N ARG A 113 -7.62 11.90 1.64
CA ARG A 113 -6.65 11.46 2.65
C ARG A 113 -6.35 9.97 2.57
N SER A 114 -7.30 9.14 2.14
CA SER A 114 -7.04 7.72 1.87
C SER A 114 -6.04 7.55 0.72
N HIS A 115 -6.15 8.36 -0.35
CA HIS A 115 -5.19 8.33 -1.46
C HIS A 115 -3.84 8.95 -1.07
N GLU A 116 -3.80 9.97 -0.22
CA GLU A 116 -2.55 10.50 0.34
C GLU A 116 -1.77 9.45 1.13
N LEU A 117 -2.47 8.64 1.95
CA LEU A 117 -1.88 7.50 2.64
C LEU A 117 -1.35 6.43 1.68
N LEU A 118 -2.09 6.10 0.62
CA LEU A 118 -1.61 5.13 -0.38
C LEU A 118 -0.34 5.63 -1.08
N GLN A 119 -0.27 6.93 -1.40
CA GLN A 119 0.95 7.53 -1.95
C GLN A 119 2.10 7.52 -0.93
N ALA A 120 1.84 7.79 0.35
CA ALA A 120 2.83 7.68 1.40
C ALA A 120 3.38 6.25 1.50
N ARG A 121 2.51 5.24 1.51
CA ARG A 121 2.88 3.80 1.55
C ARG A 121 3.69 3.35 0.32
N SER A 122 3.39 3.89 -0.87
CA SER A 122 4.18 3.58 -2.08
C SER A 122 5.64 4.06 -1.98
N ILE A 123 5.92 5.03 -1.10
CA ILE A 123 7.27 5.58 -0.89
C ILE A 123 8.00 4.86 0.24
N ASP A 124 7.33 4.64 1.38
CA ASP A 124 7.96 4.05 2.57
C ASP A 124 7.94 2.52 2.58
N GLY A 125 7.22 1.90 1.65
CA GLY A 125 7.17 0.44 1.47
C GLY A 125 6.20 -0.28 2.42
N GLY A 126 5.31 0.47 3.09
CA GLY A 126 4.23 -0.06 3.92
C GLY A 126 2.95 -0.37 3.14
N GLU A 127 1.99 -0.99 3.84
CA GLU A 127 0.62 -1.22 3.39
C GLU A 127 -0.36 -0.36 4.18
N GLN A 128 -1.58 -0.16 3.68
CA GLN A 128 -2.58 0.69 4.33
C GLN A 128 -3.85 -0.07 4.65
N PHE A 129 -4.28 0.02 5.93
CA PHE A 129 -5.56 -0.48 6.40
C PHE A 129 -6.38 0.60 7.10
N PHE A 130 -7.71 0.37 7.15
CA PHE A 130 -8.66 1.22 7.84
C PHE A 130 -9.67 0.40 8.64
N THR A 131 -10.30 1.02 9.65
CA THR A 131 -11.56 0.52 10.24
C THR A 131 -12.75 1.24 9.61
N ARG A 132 -13.94 0.96 10.12
CA ARG A 132 -15.17 1.69 9.76
C ARG A 132 -15.39 2.96 10.58
N ALA A 133 -14.51 3.29 11.54
CA ALA A 133 -14.67 4.47 12.36
C ALA A 133 -14.73 5.75 11.52
N LEU A 134 -15.71 6.59 11.79
CA LEU A 134 -15.89 7.88 11.15
C LEU A 134 -15.16 8.94 11.96
N ASP A 135 -14.36 9.74 11.29
CA ASP A 135 -13.78 10.92 11.92
C ASP A 135 -14.84 12.02 12.02
N PHE A 136 -15.29 12.29 13.24
CA PHE A 136 -16.30 13.30 13.53
C PHE A 136 -15.74 14.64 14.03
N GLY A 137 -14.42 14.81 13.93
CA GLY A 137 -13.70 15.98 14.39
C GLY A 137 -13.15 15.82 15.80
N TYR A 138 -12.75 16.92 16.42
CA TYR A 138 -12.07 16.91 17.72
C TYR A 138 -12.99 16.46 18.85
N CYS A 139 -12.54 15.47 19.62
CA CYS A 139 -13.08 15.14 20.94
C CYS A 139 -11.94 15.09 21.97
N LYS A 140 -12.25 15.42 23.22
CA LYS A 140 -11.23 15.52 24.26
C LYS A 140 -10.96 14.17 24.94
N HIS A 141 -11.98 13.34 25.09
CA HIS A 141 -11.91 12.14 25.90
C HIS A 141 -12.12 10.87 25.07
N PRO A 142 -11.37 9.78 25.30
CA PRO A 142 -11.52 8.53 24.53
C PRO A 142 -12.90 7.87 24.69
N SER A 143 -13.60 8.07 25.83
CA SER A 143 -14.96 7.55 26.00
C SER A 143 -15.94 8.12 24.98
N GLU A 144 -15.85 9.42 24.66
CA GLU A 144 -16.67 10.04 23.62
C GLU A 144 -16.43 9.42 22.26
N ALA A 145 -15.16 9.13 21.93
CA ALA A 145 -14.80 8.46 20.68
C ALA A 145 -15.36 7.04 20.63
N LEU A 146 -15.13 6.25 21.68
CA LEU A 146 -15.57 4.86 21.77
C LEU A 146 -17.10 4.73 21.75
N ASP A 147 -17.83 5.59 22.48
CA ASP A 147 -19.27 5.62 22.51
C ASP A 147 -19.85 6.00 21.12
N THR A 148 -19.27 7.00 20.46
CA THR A 148 -19.71 7.48 19.15
C THR A 148 -19.45 6.45 18.05
N TRP A 149 -18.29 5.82 18.03
CA TRP A 149 -17.91 4.81 17.05
C TRP A 149 -18.67 3.49 17.24
N GLY A 150 -19.08 3.17 18.47
CA GLY A 150 -19.48 1.86 18.91
C GLY A 150 -18.24 1.03 19.23
N HIS A 151 -17.86 0.99 20.53
CA HIS A 151 -16.63 0.34 21.00
C HIS A 151 -16.45 -1.07 20.45
N GLU A 152 -17.47 -1.91 20.61
CA GLU A 152 -17.42 -3.32 20.21
C GLU A 152 -17.29 -3.50 18.69
N GLU A 153 -17.94 -2.66 17.89
CA GLU A 153 -17.90 -2.73 16.45
C GLU A 153 -16.52 -2.38 15.89
N ILE A 154 -15.89 -1.32 16.42
CA ILE A 154 -14.55 -0.94 15.95
C ILE A 154 -13.49 -1.84 16.53
N LEU A 155 -13.67 -2.39 17.74
CA LEU A 155 -12.81 -3.43 18.27
C LEU A 155 -12.76 -4.66 17.37
N ARG A 156 -13.94 -5.12 16.88
CA ARG A 156 -14.00 -6.21 15.89
C ARG A 156 -13.24 -5.89 14.60
N ASP A 157 -13.33 -4.66 14.13
CA ASP A 157 -12.58 -4.24 12.93
C ASP A 157 -11.06 -4.31 13.18
N VAL A 158 -10.57 -3.87 14.34
CA VAL A 158 -9.15 -3.96 14.70
C VAL A 158 -8.70 -5.42 14.82
N VAL A 159 -9.50 -6.27 15.49
CA VAL A 159 -9.23 -7.72 15.61
C VAL A 159 -9.20 -8.39 14.23
N GLN A 160 -10.16 -8.08 13.36
CA GLN A 160 -10.18 -8.59 11.99
C GLN A 160 -8.92 -8.20 11.21
N ASN A 161 -8.47 -6.95 11.35
CA ASN A 161 -7.23 -6.49 10.69
C ASN A 161 -5.99 -7.22 11.25
N ILE A 162 -5.89 -7.44 12.57
CA ILE A 162 -4.81 -8.26 13.16
C ILE A 162 -4.85 -9.69 12.61
N ARG A 163 -5.99 -10.34 12.56
CA ARG A 163 -6.13 -11.70 12.04
C ARG A 163 -5.80 -11.82 10.57
N ARG A 164 -6.23 -10.82 9.77
CA ARG A 164 -5.95 -10.76 8.32
C ARG A 164 -4.48 -10.54 8.03
N PHE A 165 -3.85 -9.57 8.69
CA PHE A 165 -2.47 -9.18 8.45
C PHE A 165 -1.45 -10.05 9.17
N LYS A 166 -1.80 -10.62 10.32
CA LYS A 166 -0.95 -11.48 11.17
C LYS A 166 0.36 -10.80 11.60
N PRO A 167 0.29 -9.64 12.28
CA PRO A 167 1.49 -8.94 12.73
C PRO A 167 2.21 -9.72 13.83
N ASP A 168 3.54 -9.78 13.75
CA ASP A 168 4.37 -10.21 14.87
C ASP A 168 4.47 -9.14 15.95
N LEU A 169 4.58 -7.89 15.49
CA LEU A 169 4.65 -6.71 16.33
C LEU A 169 3.48 -5.78 16.03
N VAL A 170 2.90 -5.23 17.10
CA VAL A 170 1.95 -4.13 17.02
C VAL A 170 2.61 -2.90 17.62
N VAL A 171 2.52 -1.74 16.96
CA VAL A 171 3.11 -0.49 17.43
C VAL A 171 2.04 0.59 17.49
N ASN A 172 1.68 1.03 18.69
CA ASN A 172 0.76 2.13 18.90
C ASN A 172 1.46 3.48 18.75
N ARG A 173 0.84 4.39 18.02
CA ARG A 173 1.31 5.77 17.91
C ARG A 173 1.10 6.56 19.21
N PHE A 174 0.04 6.25 19.96
CA PHE A 174 -0.41 7.03 21.09
C PHE A 174 -0.39 6.27 22.40
N ASN A 175 -0.32 7.03 23.50
CA ASN A 175 -0.35 6.51 24.85
C ASN A 175 -1.81 6.21 25.28
N HIS A 176 -2.03 5.07 25.88
CA HIS A 176 -3.33 4.66 26.41
C HIS A 176 -3.61 5.17 27.86
N ARG A 177 -2.56 5.62 28.57
CA ARG A 177 -2.59 5.93 30.02
C ARG A 177 -2.97 7.37 30.36
N THR A 178 -3.01 8.27 29.37
CA THR A 178 -3.19 9.70 29.60
C THR A 178 -4.43 10.25 28.89
N PRO A 179 -5.65 9.78 29.25
CA PRO A 179 -6.87 10.30 28.65
C PRO A 179 -7.04 11.80 28.93
N GLY A 180 -7.42 12.55 27.89
CA GLY A 180 -7.60 13.98 27.96
C GLY A 180 -6.33 14.84 27.79
N SER A 181 -5.13 14.24 27.71
CA SER A 181 -3.89 14.93 27.39
C SER A 181 -3.67 15.18 25.90
N THR A 182 -4.32 14.36 25.06
CA THR A 182 -4.32 14.47 23.60
C THR A 182 -5.76 14.33 23.08
N HIS A 183 -5.94 14.36 21.77
CA HIS A 183 -7.22 14.09 21.13
C HIS A 183 -7.80 12.72 21.57
N GLY A 184 -9.09 12.65 21.86
CA GLY A 184 -9.76 11.42 22.33
C GLY A 184 -9.62 10.24 21.36
N HIS A 185 -9.66 10.47 20.04
CA HIS A 185 -9.41 9.45 19.01
C HIS A 185 -8.03 8.81 19.17
N HIS A 186 -7.00 9.60 19.52
CA HIS A 186 -5.63 9.13 19.71
C HIS A 186 -5.56 8.08 20.84
N THR A 187 -6.09 8.45 22.03
CA THR A 187 -6.10 7.53 23.16
C THR A 187 -7.02 6.33 22.90
N ALA A 188 -8.17 6.52 22.24
CA ALA A 188 -9.08 5.44 21.87
C ALA A 188 -8.42 4.43 20.91
N SER A 189 -7.59 4.88 19.96
CA SER A 189 -6.87 3.97 19.06
C SER A 189 -5.91 3.04 19.81
N ALA A 190 -5.22 3.57 20.82
CA ALA A 190 -4.31 2.78 21.66
C ALA A 190 -5.07 1.77 22.55
N LEU A 191 -6.21 2.18 23.14
CA LEU A 191 -7.04 1.31 23.96
C LEU A 191 -7.60 0.14 23.16
N LEU A 192 -8.17 0.41 21.99
CA LEU A 192 -8.69 -0.61 21.07
C LEU A 192 -7.61 -1.59 20.60
N SER A 193 -6.41 -1.08 20.31
CA SER A 193 -5.28 -1.91 19.90
C SER A 193 -4.82 -2.87 21.00
N ILE A 194 -4.74 -2.39 22.25
CA ILE A 194 -4.37 -3.21 23.42
C ILE A 194 -5.41 -4.31 23.66
N GLU A 195 -6.69 -3.96 23.59
CA GLU A 195 -7.77 -4.93 23.76
C GLU A 195 -7.78 -5.96 22.63
N ALA A 196 -7.61 -5.52 21.39
CA ALA A 196 -7.56 -6.37 20.21
C ALA A 196 -6.37 -7.34 20.21
N PHE A 197 -5.22 -6.96 20.79
CA PHE A 197 -4.04 -7.82 20.92
C PHE A 197 -4.35 -9.16 21.61
N ASN A 198 -5.16 -9.12 22.67
CA ASN A 198 -5.56 -10.33 23.39
C ASN A 198 -6.72 -11.05 22.70
N LYS A 199 -7.69 -10.30 22.13
CA LYS A 199 -8.89 -10.87 21.53
C LYS A 199 -8.63 -11.53 20.17
N ALA A 200 -7.59 -11.14 19.45
CA ALA A 200 -7.29 -11.72 18.14
C ALA A 200 -6.92 -13.21 18.20
N ASN A 201 -6.48 -13.71 19.36
CA ASN A 201 -6.20 -15.14 19.61
C ASN A 201 -7.40 -15.92 20.16
N ASP A 202 -8.50 -15.25 20.52
CA ASP A 202 -9.71 -15.93 21.03
C ASP A 202 -10.63 -16.33 19.87
N PRO A 203 -10.82 -17.64 19.57
CA PRO A 203 -11.70 -18.08 18.49
C PRO A 203 -13.19 -17.74 18.71
N ASN A 204 -13.59 -17.50 19.96
CA ASN A 204 -14.98 -17.16 20.28
C ASN A 204 -15.28 -15.66 20.13
N TYR A 205 -14.23 -14.84 20.12
CA TYR A 205 -14.41 -13.42 19.81
C TYR A 205 -14.43 -13.24 18.30
N ASP A 206 -15.54 -12.69 17.78
CA ASP A 206 -15.78 -12.52 16.35
C ASP A 206 -15.50 -13.82 15.53
N PRO A 207 -16.34 -14.88 15.70
CA PRO A 207 -16.10 -16.18 15.07
C PRO A 207 -16.04 -16.14 13.53
N GLU A 208 -16.69 -15.15 12.90
CA GLU A 208 -16.68 -14.97 11.45
C GLU A 208 -15.27 -14.62 10.95
N SER A 209 -14.61 -13.64 11.56
CA SER A 209 -13.23 -13.30 11.18
C SER A 209 -12.24 -14.40 11.59
N ALA A 210 -12.50 -15.14 12.68
CA ALA A 210 -11.71 -16.29 13.07
C ALA A 210 -11.79 -17.44 12.04
N ALA A 211 -12.99 -17.70 11.51
CA ALA A 211 -13.19 -18.70 10.46
C ALA A 211 -12.54 -18.28 9.13
N GLN A 212 -12.59 -16.99 8.78
CA GLN A 212 -12.08 -16.47 7.51
C GLN A 212 -10.55 -16.37 7.49
N TYR A 213 -9.92 -15.87 8.56
CA TYR A 213 -8.50 -15.54 8.60
C TYR A 213 -7.67 -16.41 9.56
N GLY A 214 -8.34 -17.22 10.40
CA GLY A 214 -7.73 -17.89 11.54
C GLY A 214 -7.48 -16.92 12.71
N ILE A 215 -7.20 -17.48 13.88
CA ILE A 215 -6.78 -16.70 15.06
C ILE A 215 -5.31 -16.30 14.93
N TRP A 216 -4.92 -15.24 15.62
CA TRP A 216 -3.53 -14.77 15.62
C TRP A 216 -3.15 -14.10 16.93
N GLN A 217 -1.97 -14.44 17.48
CA GLN A 217 -1.38 -13.77 18.65
C GLN A 217 -0.13 -13.02 18.22
N PRO A 218 -0.14 -11.70 18.17
CA PRO A 218 1.09 -10.93 18.01
C PRO A 218 2.07 -11.22 19.16
N LYS A 219 3.36 -11.18 18.89
CA LYS A 219 4.37 -11.45 19.92
C LYS A 219 4.48 -10.31 20.93
N ARG A 220 4.44 -9.06 20.43
CA ARG A 220 4.60 -7.85 21.26
C ARG A 220 3.72 -6.71 20.81
N LEU A 221 3.32 -5.89 21.76
CA LEU A 221 2.71 -4.60 21.52
C LEU A 221 3.56 -3.52 22.18
N PHE A 222 3.94 -2.53 21.39
CA PHE A 222 4.74 -1.39 21.80
C PHE A 222 3.95 -0.09 21.70
N PHE A 223 4.37 0.91 22.46
CA PHE A 223 4.03 2.31 22.26
C PHE A 223 5.25 3.05 21.70
N ASN A 224 5.11 3.69 20.55
CA ASN A 224 6.15 4.55 19.98
C ASN A 224 6.18 5.87 20.74
N THR A 225 7.09 5.98 21.67
CA THR A 225 7.24 7.15 22.55
C THR A 225 8.36 8.08 22.12
N SER A 226 8.42 9.26 22.71
CA SER A 226 9.50 10.24 22.56
C SER A 226 9.47 11.21 23.74
N TRP A 227 10.48 12.06 23.86
CA TRP A 227 10.55 13.11 24.90
C TRP A 227 9.27 13.97 24.96
N TRP A 228 8.59 14.18 23.86
CA TRP A 228 7.37 14.98 23.80
C TRP A 228 6.26 14.43 24.73
N PHE A 229 6.14 13.11 24.86
CA PHE A 229 5.16 12.47 25.76
C PHE A 229 5.52 12.59 27.24
N TYR A 230 6.75 12.99 27.56
CA TYR A 230 7.23 13.22 28.93
C TYR A 230 7.24 14.72 29.30
N GLY A 231 6.89 15.59 28.36
CA GLY A 231 6.81 17.04 28.57
C GLY A 231 8.12 17.79 28.33
N SER A 232 9.28 17.17 28.56
CA SER A 232 10.60 17.74 28.22
C SER A 232 11.64 16.65 27.97
N GLN A 233 12.77 17.04 27.38
CA GLN A 233 13.91 16.16 27.14
C GLN A 233 14.51 15.67 28.48
N GLU A 234 14.65 16.57 29.46
CA GLU A 234 15.19 16.26 30.77
C GLU A 234 14.30 15.26 31.52
N ALA A 235 12.97 15.40 31.44
CA ALA A 235 12.02 14.47 32.04
C ALA A 235 12.11 13.08 31.36
N PHE A 236 12.30 13.05 30.05
CA PHE A 236 12.52 11.80 29.33
C PHE A 236 13.84 11.13 29.69
N GLU A 237 14.92 11.89 29.83
CA GLU A 237 16.23 11.37 30.25
C GLU A 237 16.22 10.80 31.67
N ALA A 238 15.46 11.42 32.58
CA ALA A 238 15.29 10.97 33.95
C ALA A 238 14.29 9.84 34.14
N ALA A 239 13.50 9.48 33.12
CA ALA A 239 12.46 8.45 33.21
C ALA A 239 13.06 7.04 33.30
N ASP A 240 12.31 6.13 33.92
CA ASP A 240 12.64 4.69 33.88
C ASP A 240 12.52 4.16 32.45
N LYS A 241 13.63 3.63 31.92
CA LYS A 241 13.74 3.08 30.57
C LYS A 241 13.82 1.54 30.56
N THR A 242 13.48 0.89 31.66
CA THR A 242 13.59 -0.57 31.78
C THR A 242 12.81 -1.29 30.68
N ASN A 243 11.62 -0.81 30.32
CA ASN A 243 10.75 -1.39 29.28
C ASN A 243 10.93 -0.73 27.90
N LEU A 244 11.95 0.10 27.71
CA LEU A 244 12.18 0.87 26.51
C LEU A 244 13.19 0.18 25.59
N LEU A 245 12.85 0.07 24.32
CA LEU A 245 13.77 -0.31 23.24
C LEU A 245 14.23 0.97 22.53
N GLU A 246 15.51 0.99 22.17
CA GLU A 246 16.16 2.09 21.43
C GLU A 246 16.49 1.61 20.02
N ILE A 247 15.67 1.99 19.06
CA ILE A 247 15.79 1.55 17.68
C ILE A 247 16.60 2.60 16.91
N PRO A 248 17.84 2.28 16.50
CA PRO A 248 18.60 3.20 15.66
C PRO A 248 17.98 3.24 14.27
N VAL A 249 17.55 4.42 13.84
CA VAL A 249 17.01 4.67 12.50
C VAL A 249 17.88 5.71 11.79
N GLY A 250 17.84 5.76 10.46
CA GLY A 250 18.73 6.66 9.69
C GLY A 250 19.67 5.91 8.77
N GLN A 251 19.43 4.60 8.58
CA GLN A 251 20.19 3.77 7.65
C GLN A 251 20.08 4.32 6.22
N TYR A 252 21.19 4.24 5.51
CA TYR A 252 21.23 4.50 4.08
C TYR A 252 21.05 3.20 3.30
N TYR A 253 20.08 3.19 2.41
CA TYR A 253 19.76 2.05 1.54
C TYR A 253 20.39 2.25 0.18
N ALA A 254 21.58 1.70 -0.03
CA ALA A 254 22.31 1.85 -1.28
C ALA A 254 21.50 1.44 -2.53
N PRO A 255 20.73 0.32 -2.52
CA PRO A 255 19.86 -0.03 -3.64
C PRO A 255 18.77 1.00 -3.96
N LEU A 256 18.31 1.76 -2.97
CA LEU A 256 17.27 2.78 -3.12
C LEU A 256 17.82 4.21 -3.29
N GLY A 257 19.13 4.39 -3.09
CA GLY A 257 19.80 5.70 -3.18
C GLY A 257 19.28 6.73 -2.16
N ALA A 258 18.72 6.29 -1.02
CA ALA A 258 18.12 7.15 -0.03
C ALA A 258 18.27 6.58 1.39
N SER A 259 18.26 7.46 2.40
CA SER A 259 18.22 7.07 3.81
C SER A 259 16.78 6.89 4.31
N THR A 260 16.64 6.26 5.49
CA THR A 260 15.37 6.18 6.21
C THR A 260 14.72 7.56 6.34
N GLY A 261 15.48 8.58 6.77
CA GLY A 261 14.96 9.94 6.95
C GLY A 261 14.51 10.60 5.64
N GLU A 262 15.21 10.33 4.52
CA GLU A 262 14.83 10.87 3.21
C GLU A 262 13.56 10.23 2.67
N LEU A 263 13.41 8.91 2.77
CA LEU A 263 12.19 8.22 2.36
C LEU A 263 11.01 8.62 3.26
N ALA A 264 11.22 8.67 4.58
CA ALA A 264 10.19 9.08 5.53
C ALA A 264 9.69 10.51 5.28
N ALA A 265 10.59 11.45 4.97
CA ALA A 265 10.20 12.82 4.64
C ALA A 265 9.39 12.91 3.35
N ARG A 266 9.76 12.14 2.31
CA ARG A 266 8.98 12.05 1.07
C ARG A 266 7.60 11.44 1.33
N SER A 267 7.51 10.36 2.11
CA SER A 267 6.25 9.72 2.50
C SER A 267 5.35 10.71 3.23
N ARG A 268 5.85 11.34 4.30
CA ARG A 268 5.07 12.33 5.08
C ARG A 268 4.59 13.51 4.24
N SER A 269 5.36 13.92 3.23
CA SER A 269 5.01 15.02 2.32
C SER A 269 3.85 14.69 1.37
N MET A 270 3.35 13.45 1.37
CA MET A 270 2.15 13.07 0.62
C MET A 270 0.86 13.52 1.29
N HIS A 271 0.86 13.86 2.58
CA HIS A 271 -0.29 14.41 3.30
C HIS A 271 -0.50 15.90 2.97
N LYS A 272 -0.73 16.20 1.70
CA LYS A 272 -0.82 17.57 1.16
C LYS A 272 -2.03 18.32 1.71
N SER A 273 -3.16 17.64 1.89
CA SER A 273 -4.37 18.23 2.47
C SER A 273 -4.16 18.74 3.91
N GLN A 274 -3.14 18.19 4.61
CA GLN A 274 -2.76 18.60 5.95
C GLN A 274 -1.58 19.59 5.97
N GLY A 275 -1.11 20.03 4.79
CA GLY A 275 -0.04 21.01 4.65
C GLY A 275 1.35 20.48 5.01
N PHE A 276 1.53 19.17 5.07
CA PHE A 276 2.83 18.60 5.40
C PHE A 276 3.82 18.71 4.24
N GLY A 277 5.00 19.25 4.58
CA GLY A 277 6.24 19.13 3.84
C GLY A 277 7.35 18.95 4.87
N SER A 278 8.04 17.83 4.85
CA SER A 278 9.08 17.54 5.83
C SER A 278 10.47 17.74 5.24
N LEU A 279 11.35 18.37 6.01
CA LEU A 279 12.79 18.35 5.73
C LEU A 279 13.31 16.94 5.99
N SER A 280 14.13 16.44 5.07
CA SER A 280 14.77 15.14 5.23
C SER A 280 15.97 15.23 6.18
N SER A 281 16.04 14.29 7.15
CA SER A 281 17.27 14.05 7.91
C SER A 281 18.13 12.99 7.21
N ARG A 282 19.44 13.09 7.42
CA ARG A 282 20.43 12.12 6.90
C ARG A 282 21.28 11.53 8.01
N GLU A 283 21.02 11.99 9.23
CA GLU A 283 21.76 11.60 10.43
C GLU A 283 21.17 10.32 11.04
N GLN A 284 21.96 9.68 11.89
CA GLN A 284 21.45 8.62 12.76
C GLN A 284 20.51 9.23 13.78
N GLU A 285 19.33 8.64 13.88
CA GLU A 285 18.33 9.03 14.85
C GLU A 285 17.91 7.79 15.65
N THR A 286 17.30 8.00 16.80
CA THR A 286 16.79 6.91 17.64
C THR A 286 15.29 7.08 17.81
N GLU A 287 14.55 6.01 17.51
CA GLU A 287 13.15 5.86 17.84
C GLU A 287 13.00 4.98 19.08
N TYR A 288 12.01 5.28 19.89
CA TYR A 288 11.80 4.61 21.17
C TYR A 288 10.50 3.82 21.17
N LEU A 289 10.61 2.53 21.55
CA LEU A 289 9.48 1.62 21.65
C LEU A 289 9.33 1.14 23.09
N GLU A 290 8.29 1.60 23.78
CA GLU A 290 7.96 1.13 25.12
C GLU A 290 7.14 -0.17 25.03
N LEU A 291 7.58 -1.25 25.67
CA LEU A 291 6.82 -2.49 25.72
C LEU A 291 5.57 -2.33 26.58
N ILE A 292 4.41 -2.62 26.00
CA ILE A 292 3.12 -2.61 26.70
C ILE A 292 2.62 -4.01 26.99
N LEU A 293 2.69 -4.93 26.01
CA LEU A 293 2.28 -6.33 26.14
C LEU A 293 3.30 -7.25 25.46
N GLY A 294 3.41 -8.46 25.99
CA GLY A 294 4.36 -9.48 25.54
C GLY A 294 5.61 -9.57 26.41
N ASP A 295 6.61 -10.27 25.94
CA ASP A 295 7.90 -10.45 26.60
C ASP A 295 8.90 -9.36 26.16
N LEU A 296 9.68 -8.86 27.11
CA LEU A 296 10.71 -7.86 26.83
C LEU A 296 11.91 -8.52 26.14
N PRO A 297 12.36 -8.03 24.95
CA PRO A 297 13.58 -8.51 24.32
C PRO A 297 14.81 -8.29 25.23
N GLN A 298 15.74 -9.22 25.21
CA GLN A 298 17.04 -9.07 25.88
C GLN A 298 17.90 -8.04 25.14
N ASP A 299 17.92 -8.12 23.80
CA ASP A 299 18.51 -7.08 22.97
C ASP A 299 17.52 -5.95 22.75
N LYS A 300 17.77 -4.80 23.40
CA LYS A 300 16.95 -3.58 23.32
C LYS A 300 16.94 -2.93 21.94
N ARG A 301 17.69 -3.44 20.97
CA ARG A 301 17.71 -2.98 19.58
C ARG A 301 16.97 -3.94 18.64
N ASN A 302 16.59 -5.13 19.12
CA ASN A 302 15.94 -6.14 18.31
C ASN A 302 14.48 -6.38 18.74
N PRO A 303 13.51 -5.67 18.20
CA PRO A 303 12.10 -5.85 18.55
C PRO A 303 11.54 -7.21 18.10
N PHE A 304 12.22 -7.90 17.16
CA PHE A 304 11.84 -9.23 16.64
C PHE A 304 12.48 -10.40 17.38
N GLU A 305 13.22 -10.18 18.47
CA GLU A 305 13.85 -11.29 19.21
C GLU A 305 12.83 -12.39 19.53
N GLY A 306 13.18 -13.65 19.19
CA GLY A 306 12.31 -14.81 19.36
C GLY A 306 11.16 -14.93 18.36
N VAL A 307 11.16 -14.12 17.29
CA VAL A 307 10.24 -14.24 16.15
C VAL A 307 10.97 -14.95 15.01
N SER A 308 10.41 -16.06 14.50
CA SER A 308 10.93 -16.67 13.26
C SER A 308 10.63 -15.75 12.08
N ARG A 309 11.68 -15.38 11.31
CA ARG A 309 11.59 -14.46 10.18
C ARG A 309 12.09 -15.06 8.87
N ASP A 310 12.13 -16.38 8.81
CA ASP A 310 12.66 -17.16 7.69
C ASP A 310 11.64 -18.16 7.14
N TRP A 311 12.08 -18.98 6.21
CA TRP A 311 11.27 -19.96 5.49
C TRP A 311 10.71 -21.09 6.38
N HIS A 312 11.14 -21.24 7.64
CA HIS A 312 10.50 -22.17 8.58
C HIS A 312 9.01 -21.87 8.76
N ARG A 313 8.57 -20.62 8.56
CA ARG A 313 7.14 -20.26 8.54
C ARG A 313 6.35 -20.95 7.42
N MET A 314 7.02 -21.30 6.33
CA MET A 314 6.44 -22.06 5.22
C MET A 314 6.59 -23.57 5.38
N GLY A 315 7.15 -24.04 6.50
CA GLY A 315 7.41 -25.45 6.77
C GLY A 315 8.62 -26.01 6.03
N ILE A 316 9.50 -25.16 5.50
CA ILE A 316 10.72 -25.57 4.80
C ILE A 316 11.96 -25.09 5.53
N ASN A 317 13.04 -25.87 5.44
CA ASN A 317 14.32 -25.57 6.08
C ASN A 317 15.29 -24.88 5.12
N LYS A 318 16.46 -24.49 5.65
CA LYS A 318 17.51 -23.80 4.90
C LYS A 318 18.08 -24.59 3.70
N ASP A 319 17.95 -25.93 3.72
CA ASP A 319 18.49 -26.81 2.67
C ASP A 319 17.47 -27.09 1.57
N HIS A 320 16.27 -26.55 1.69
CA HIS A 320 15.23 -26.67 0.66
C HIS A 320 15.60 -25.89 -0.60
N LEU A 321 15.28 -26.45 -1.76
CA LEU A 321 15.63 -25.87 -3.08
C LEU A 321 15.23 -24.41 -3.22
N ILE A 322 14.02 -24.02 -2.79
CA ILE A 322 13.57 -22.62 -2.81
C ILE A 322 14.58 -21.71 -2.10
N VAL A 323 15.03 -22.10 -0.90
CA VAL A 323 15.93 -21.27 -0.08
C VAL A 323 17.32 -21.16 -0.73
N GLN A 324 17.83 -22.29 -1.24
CA GLN A 324 19.14 -22.32 -1.89
C GLN A 324 19.13 -21.51 -3.20
N SER A 325 18.14 -21.72 -4.07
CA SER A 325 18.03 -20.94 -5.31
C SER A 325 17.92 -19.44 -5.05
N LEU A 326 17.08 -19.01 -4.11
CA LEU A 326 16.98 -17.60 -3.77
C LEU A 326 18.28 -17.00 -3.23
N LYS A 327 19.02 -17.78 -2.43
CA LYS A 327 20.33 -17.37 -1.96
C LYS A 327 21.31 -17.19 -3.12
N ASP A 328 21.39 -18.19 -4.01
CA ASP A 328 22.28 -18.15 -5.17
C ASP A 328 21.93 -17.00 -6.12
N ILE A 329 20.66 -16.73 -6.35
CA ILE A 329 20.20 -15.58 -7.17
C ILE A 329 20.65 -14.26 -6.53
N ILE A 330 20.47 -14.07 -5.21
CA ILE A 330 20.84 -12.82 -4.53
C ILE A 330 22.37 -12.62 -4.54
N GLU A 331 23.14 -13.67 -4.26
CA GLU A 331 24.60 -13.59 -4.22
C GLU A 331 25.23 -13.32 -5.61
N ASN A 332 24.57 -13.78 -6.68
CA ASN A 332 25.06 -13.67 -8.06
C ASN A 332 24.20 -12.73 -8.93
N PHE A 333 23.43 -11.83 -8.32
CA PHE A 333 22.49 -10.99 -9.06
C PHE A 333 23.17 -10.12 -10.12
N ASP A 334 22.74 -10.26 -11.37
CA ASP A 334 23.25 -9.47 -12.50
C ASP A 334 22.44 -8.18 -12.68
N PHE A 335 22.94 -7.06 -12.14
CA PHE A 335 22.29 -5.75 -12.25
C PHE A 335 22.17 -5.22 -13.68
N LYS A 336 22.93 -5.75 -14.65
CA LYS A 336 22.85 -5.34 -16.05
C LYS A 336 21.83 -6.16 -16.83
N SER A 337 21.58 -7.38 -16.39
CA SER A 337 20.72 -8.35 -17.09
C SER A 337 19.92 -9.19 -16.09
N PRO A 338 18.96 -8.58 -15.34
CA PRO A 338 18.15 -9.31 -14.35
C PRO A 338 17.40 -10.51 -14.94
N GLU A 339 17.07 -10.47 -16.25
CA GLU A 339 16.39 -11.56 -16.95
C GLU A 339 17.16 -12.89 -16.96
N LYS A 340 18.45 -12.91 -16.64
CA LYS A 340 19.23 -14.13 -16.50
C LYS A 340 18.73 -15.05 -15.39
N HIS A 341 18.13 -14.47 -14.34
CA HIS A 341 17.62 -15.19 -13.19
C HIS A 341 16.18 -15.66 -13.34
N VAL A 342 15.51 -15.29 -14.43
CA VAL A 342 14.06 -15.53 -14.60
C VAL A 342 13.69 -17.00 -14.58
N LEU A 343 14.46 -17.89 -15.26
CA LEU A 343 14.13 -19.31 -15.29
C LEU A 343 14.27 -19.94 -13.91
N GLU A 344 15.26 -19.55 -13.15
CA GLU A 344 15.44 -20.02 -11.78
C GLU A 344 14.34 -19.49 -10.85
N LEU A 345 13.93 -18.22 -11.01
CA LEU A 345 12.79 -17.64 -10.28
C LEU A 345 11.46 -18.32 -10.64
N LEU A 346 11.25 -18.69 -11.90
CA LEU A 346 10.08 -19.45 -12.34
C LEU A 346 10.07 -20.87 -11.74
N TYR A 347 11.23 -21.52 -11.68
CA TYR A 347 11.37 -22.79 -10.97
C TYR A 347 11.00 -22.64 -9.47
N VAL A 348 11.50 -21.58 -8.80
CA VAL A 348 11.12 -21.28 -7.42
C VAL A 348 9.62 -21.04 -7.29
N LEU A 349 9.00 -20.36 -8.26
CA LEU A 349 7.55 -20.11 -8.29
C LEU A 349 6.75 -21.41 -8.38
N ASP A 350 7.18 -22.35 -9.22
CA ASP A 350 6.52 -23.64 -9.35
C ASP A 350 6.66 -24.50 -8.09
N GLU A 351 7.83 -24.49 -7.45
CA GLU A 351 8.03 -25.18 -6.18
C GLU A 351 7.19 -24.54 -5.06
N LEU A 352 7.08 -23.20 -5.04
CA LEU A 352 6.25 -22.48 -4.10
C LEU A 352 4.76 -22.82 -4.25
N LYS A 353 4.28 -22.97 -5.49
CA LYS A 353 2.90 -23.40 -5.79
C LYS A 353 2.60 -24.81 -5.26
N LYS A 354 3.59 -25.69 -5.15
CA LYS A 354 3.43 -27.08 -4.63
C LYS A 354 3.37 -27.15 -3.11
N LEU A 355 3.88 -26.13 -2.40
CA LEU A 355 3.85 -26.14 -0.93
C LEU A 355 2.40 -26.22 -0.40
N PRO A 356 2.18 -26.82 0.79
CA PRO A 356 0.87 -26.81 1.43
C PRO A 356 0.32 -25.40 1.61
N GLN A 357 -1.00 -25.26 1.64
CA GLN A 357 -1.65 -23.98 1.91
C GLN A 357 -1.26 -23.45 3.28
N ASN A 358 -0.86 -22.19 3.31
CA ASN A 358 -0.46 -21.51 4.52
C ASN A 358 -0.70 -19.99 4.38
N PRO A 359 -0.72 -19.21 5.48
CA PRO A 359 -1.10 -17.79 5.43
C PRO A 359 -0.26 -16.92 4.49
N TRP A 360 1.00 -17.26 4.26
CA TRP A 360 1.93 -16.43 3.46
C TRP A 360 2.07 -16.89 2.00
N LYS A 361 1.58 -18.09 1.63
CA LYS A 361 1.81 -18.70 0.32
C LYS A 361 1.36 -17.82 -0.83
N ASN A 362 0.11 -17.36 -0.81
CA ASN A 362 -0.44 -16.57 -1.91
C ASN A 362 0.29 -15.25 -2.07
N GLN A 363 0.59 -14.57 -0.97
CA GLN A 363 1.35 -13.32 -0.98
C GLN A 363 2.77 -13.52 -1.55
N LYS A 364 3.45 -14.62 -1.18
CA LYS A 364 4.77 -14.94 -1.75
C LYS A 364 4.68 -15.25 -3.25
N ILE A 365 3.64 -15.96 -3.70
CA ILE A 365 3.39 -16.19 -5.14
C ILE A 365 3.21 -14.85 -5.88
N GLU A 366 2.37 -13.95 -5.40
CA GLU A 366 2.15 -12.64 -6.00
C GLU A 366 3.44 -11.81 -6.05
N ALA A 367 4.17 -11.72 -4.93
CA ALA A 367 5.42 -10.99 -4.86
C ALA A 367 6.49 -11.56 -5.82
N LEU A 368 6.62 -12.88 -5.91
CA LEU A 368 7.58 -13.51 -6.82
C LEU A 368 7.19 -13.30 -8.29
N THR A 369 5.90 -13.38 -8.61
CA THR A 369 5.39 -13.07 -9.95
C THR A 369 5.71 -11.64 -10.36
N GLN A 370 5.55 -10.69 -9.45
CA GLN A 370 5.92 -9.30 -9.71
C GLN A 370 7.43 -9.16 -9.94
N ILE A 371 8.28 -9.79 -9.12
CA ILE A 371 9.73 -9.78 -9.31
C ILE A 371 10.12 -10.36 -10.68
N ILE A 372 9.53 -11.49 -11.09
CA ILE A 372 9.76 -12.11 -12.40
C ILE A 372 9.37 -11.13 -13.52
N THR A 373 8.21 -10.49 -13.41
CA THR A 373 7.73 -9.49 -14.38
C THR A 373 8.73 -8.33 -14.54
N GLN A 374 9.28 -7.85 -13.42
CA GLN A 374 10.26 -6.76 -13.41
C GLN A 374 11.63 -7.21 -13.95
N CYS A 375 12.08 -8.43 -13.63
CA CYS A 375 13.31 -9.00 -14.20
C CYS A 375 13.24 -9.13 -15.72
N LEU A 376 12.08 -9.47 -16.28
CA LEU A 376 11.83 -9.49 -17.72
C LEU A 376 11.74 -8.10 -18.35
N GLY A 377 11.68 -7.02 -17.55
CA GLY A 377 11.34 -5.70 -18.07
C GLY A 377 10.01 -5.69 -18.83
N LEU A 378 9.10 -6.58 -18.45
CA LEU A 378 7.82 -6.75 -19.12
C LEU A 378 6.88 -5.60 -18.75
N TYR A 379 6.47 -4.84 -19.76
CA TYR A 379 5.46 -3.81 -19.60
C TYR A 379 4.10 -4.39 -19.99
N VAL A 380 3.14 -4.33 -19.10
CA VAL A 380 1.77 -4.79 -19.31
C VAL A 380 0.82 -3.68 -18.90
N SER A 381 -0.12 -3.32 -19.75
CA SER A 381 -1.20 -2.39 -19.42
C SER A 381 -2.52 -2.84 -20.04
N ALA A 382 -3.62 -2.50 -19.38
CA ALA A 382 -4.96 -2.61 -19.92
C ALA A 382 -5.66 -1.26 -19.71
N GLU A 383 -5.97 -0.58 -20.81
CA GLU A 383 -6.52 0.78 -20.80
C GLU A 383 -7.94 0.78 -21.36
N SER A 384 -8.88 1.33 -20.58
CA SER A 384 -10.23 1.58 -21.10
C SER A 384 -10.24 2.77 -22.05
N SER A 385 -10.97 2.65 -23.18
CA SER A 385 -11.17 3.76 -24.11
C SER A 385 -12.03 4.90 -23.52
N ARG A 386 -12.71 4.65 -22.41
CA ARG A 386 -13.60 5.61 -21.74
C ARG A 386 -13.29 5.67 -20.25
N PRO A 387 -13.24 6.86 -19.64
CA PRO A 387 -13.04 7.01 -18.20
C PRO A 387 -14.26 6.57 -17.38
N TYR A 388 -15.44 6.53 -17.99
CA TYR A 388 -16.70 6.13 -17.36
C TYR A 388 -17.48 5.22 -18.31
N VAL A 389 -18.09 4.19 -17.74
CA VAL A 389 -19.03 3.30 -18.42
C VAL A 389 -20.26 3.10 -17.54
N THR A 390 -21.43 2.90 -18.15
CA THR A 390 -22.63 2.53 -17.41
C THR A 390 -22.80 0.99 -17.38
N PRO A 391 -23.60 0.44 -16.46
CA PRO A 391 -23.78 -1.02 -16.35
C PRO A 391 -24.27 -1.75 -17.61
N LYS A 392 -24.72 -1.05 -18.64
CA LYS A 392 -25.17 -1.62 -19.91
C LYS A 392 -24.23 -1.37 -21.06
N ASP A 393 -23.20 -0.56 -20.83
CA ASP A 393 -22.22 -0.26 -21.88
C ASP A 393 -21.23 -1.41 -22.04
N GLU A 394 -20.68 -1.50 -23.22
CA GLU A 394 -19.51 -2.34 -23.47
C GLU A 394 -18.24 -1.61 -23.03
N VAL A 395 -17.34 -2.35 -22.40
CA VAL A 395 -16.01 -1.87 -22.05
C VAL A 395 -15.06 -2.28 -23.16
N MET A 396 -14.47 -1.29 -23.81
CA MET A 396 -13.36 -1.52 -24.72
C MET A 396 -12.07 -1.37 -23.94
N ALA A 397 -11.32 -2.45 -23.76
CA ALA A 397 -10.00 -2.46 -23.16
C ALA A 397 -8.93 -2.71 -24.23
N LYS A 398 -7.97 -1.79 -24.30
CA LYS A 398 -6.74 -1.96 -25.08
C LYS A 398 -5.69 -2.59 -24.19
N VAL A 399 -5.34 -3.82 -24.46
CA VAL A 399 -4.26 -4.55 -23.78
C VAL A 399 -2.96 -4.35 -24.54
N GLU A 400 -1.92 -3.93 -23.83
CA GLU A 400 -0.59 -3.78 -24.39
C GLU A 400 0.41 -4.60 -23.58
N VAL A 401 1.24 -5.37 -24.29
CA VAL A 401 2.38 -6.11 -23.72
C VAL A 401 3.63 -5.74 -24.50
N THR A 402 4.65 -5.25 -23.79
CA THR A 402 5.98 -5.02 -24.39
C THR A 402 7.04 -5.81 -23.62
N ASN A 403 7.66 -6.75 -24.32
CA ASN A 403 8.75 -7.57 -23.79
C ASN A 403 10.10 -6.93 -24.08
N ARG A 404 10.82 -6.49 -23.05
CA ARG A 404 12.14 -5.87 -23.17
C ARG A 404 13.29 -6.84 -22.92
N SER A 405 12.99 -8.08 -22.51
CA SER A 405 14.00 -9.11 -22.25
C SER A 405 14.56 -9.72 -23.54
N HIS A 406 15.64 -10.50 -23.40
CA HIS A 406 16.19 -11.35 -24.45
C HIS A 406 15.47 -12.72 -24.56
N LYS A 407 14.37 -12.91 -23.84
CA LYS A 407 13.59 -14.15 -23.81
C LYS A 407 12.34 -13.99 -24.69
N THR A 408 11.96 -15.03 -25.43
CA THR A 408 10.66 -15.06 -26.11
C THR A 408 9.62 -15.63 -25.15
N LEU A 409 8.55 -14.89 -24.91
CA LEU A 409 7.43 -15.29 -24.06
C LEU A 409 6.26 -15.77 -24.93
N LEU A 410 5.46 -16.69 -24.40
CA LEU A 410 4.18 -17.03 -24.97
C LEU A 410 3.07 -16.45 -24.09
N LEU A 411 2.25 -15.57 -24.65
CA LEU A 411 1.00 -15.09 -24.06
C LEU A 411 -0.09 -16.10 -24.42
N ASN A 412 -0.49 -16.91 -23.45
CA ASN A 412 -1.42 -18.03 -23.66
C ASN A 412 -2.88 -17.58 -23.64
N ARG A 413 -3.19 -16.57 -22.81
CA ARG A 413 -4.56 -16.16 -22.58
C ARG A 413 -4.62 -14.71 -22.08
N VAL A 414 -5.64 -13.98 -22.54
CA VAL A 414 -6.06 -12.67 -22.01
C VAL A 414 -7.53 -12.79 -21.64
N TYR A 415 -7.89 -12.47 -20.39
CA TYR A 415 -9.28 -12.62 -19.93
C TYR A 415 -9.62 -11.69 -18.78
N SER A 416 -10.92 -11.49 -18.55
CA SER A 416 -11.46 -10.75 -17.41
C SER A 416 -12.64 -11.52 -16.79
N ASP A 417 -12.61 -11.67 -15.47
CA ASP A 417 -13.71 -12.29 -14.73
C ASP A 417 -14.92 -11.36 -14.57
N GLN A 418 -14.73 -10.04 -14.74
CA GLN A 418 -15.76 -9.02 -14.58
C GLN A 418 -16.50 -8.66 -15.88
N LEU A 419 -16.00 -9.13 -17.03
CA LEU A 419 -16.60 -8.89 -18.33
C LEU A 419 -17.19 -10.18 -18.91
N TYR A 420 -18.30 -10.10 -19.68
CA TYR A 420 -18.84 -11.22 -20.42
C TYR A 420 -18.01 -11.45 -21.69
N PHE A 421 -17.62 -12.70 -21.95
CA PHE A 421 -16.92 -13.09 -23.21
C PHE A 421 -15.61 -12.34 -23.47
N PHE A 422 -15.04 -11.70 -22.46
CA PHE A 422 -13.73 -11.07 -22.58
C PHE A 422 -12.64 -12.13 -22.36
N GLU A 423 -12.35 -12.86 -23.42
CA GLU A 423 -11.36 -13.93 -23.40
C GLU A 423 -10.76 -14.14 -24.78
N ASN A 424 -9.43 -14.12 -24.87
CA ASN A 424 -8.66 -14.61 -26.01
C ASN A 424 -7.73 -15.74 -25.52
N THR A 425 -7.89 -16.92 -26.11
CA THR A 425 -7.12 -18.15 -25.77
C THR A 425 -6.17 -18.55 -26.87
N GLN A 426 -5.99 -17.73 -27.91
CA GLN A 426 -5.04 -18.03 -28.98
C GLN A 426 -3.63 -17.61 -28.53
N PRO A 427 -2.69 -18.56 -28.36
CA PRO A 427 -1.36 -18.23 -27.92
C PRO A 427 -0.64 -17.28 -28.87
N GLN A 428 -0.01 -16.24 -28.32
CA GLN A 428 0.73 -15.24 -29.08
C GLN A 428 2.19 -15.23 -28.66
N SER A 429 3.09 -15.35 -29.62
CA SER A 429 4.53 -15.22 -29.34
C SER A 429 4.91 -13.76 -29.17
N ILE A 430 5.40 -13.40 -27.98
CA ILE A 430 5.95 -12.08 -27.68
C ILE A 430 7.47 -12.19 -27.76
N ASN A 431 8.02 -11.85 -28.92
CA ASN A 431 9.43 -12.00 -29.18
C ASN A 431 10.31 -11.12 -28.27
N ALA A 432 11.59 -11.45 -28.22
CA ALA A 432 12.60 -10.68 -27.48
C ALA A 432 12.78 -9.25 -28.01
N LEU A 433 13.39 -8.39 -27.20
CA LEU A 433 13.93 -7.09 -27.59
C LEU A 433 12.84 -6.09 -28.06
N ALA A 434 12.01 -5.70 -27.11
CA ALA A 434 10.96 -4.69 -27.29
C ALA A 434 9.86 -5.04 -28.32
N SER A 435 9.61 -6.34 -28.53
CA SER A 435 8.43 -6.78 -29.26
C SER A 435 7.17 -6.33 -28.54
N ARG A 436 6.26 -5.73 -29.28
CA ARG A 436 5.02 -5.14 -28.76
C ARG A 436 3.82 -5.90 -29.32
N TYR A 437 2.97 -6.36 -28.42
CA TYR A 437 1.66 -6.91 -28.74
C TYR A 437 0.58 -5.92 -28.30
N VAL A 438 -0.41 -5.69 -29.12
CA VAL A 438 -1.57 -4.86 -28.80
C VAL A 438 -2.83 -5.52 -29.28
N GLU A 439 -3.79 -5.67 -28.39
CA GLU A 439 -5.11 -6.18 -28.67
C GLU A 439 -6.18 -5.27 -28.09
N SER A 440 -7.29 -5.11 -28.80
CA SER A 440 -8.46 -4.39 -28.31
C SER A 440 -9.61 -5.40 -28.19
N LEU A 441 -10.11 -5.53 -26.98
CA LEU A 441 -11.21 -6.43 -26.64
C LEU A 441 -12.38 -5.58 -26.13
N GLU A 442 -13.59 -5.91 -26.57
CA GLU A 442 -14.81 -5.22 -26.19
C GLU A 442 -15.81 -6.22 -25.60
N ALA A 443 -16.35 -5.90 -24.43
CA ALA A 443 -17.29 -6.80 -23.76
C ALA A 443 -18.18 -6.07 -22.73
N PRO A 444 -19.42 -6.54 -22.52
CA PRO A 444 -20.31 -5.99 -21.48
C PRO A 444 -19.84 -6.34 -20.08
N LEU A 445 -20.08 -5.42 -19.14
CA LEU A 445 -19.87 -5.65 -17.70
C LEU A 445 -20.83 -6.71 -17.16
N LYS A 446 -20.31 -7.64 -16.33
CA LYS A 446 -21.14 -8.60 -15.58
C LYS A 446 -21.88 -7.93 -14.41
N SER A 447 -21.25 -6.95 -13.76
CA SER A 447 -21.84 -6.25 -12.64
C SER A 447 -22.61 -5.02 -13.08
N ILE A 448 -23.74 -4.78 -12.43
CA ILE A 448 -24.53 -3.55 -12.53
C ILE A 448 -24.20 -2.57 -11.41
N ASP A 449 -23.31 -2.94 -10.48
CA ASP A 449 -22.93 -2.10 -9.35
C ASP A 449 -22.06 -0.94 -9.80
N LEU A 450 -22.32 0.23 -9.21
CA LEU A 450 -21.47 1.41 -9.40
C LEU A 450 -20.14 1.25 -8.65
N SER A 451 -19.08 1.83 -9.17
CA SER A 451 -17.72 1.85 -8.56
C SER A 451 -17.63 2.84 -7.38
N THR A 452 -18.66 2.88 -6.53
CA THR A 452 -18.66 3.68 -5.31
C THR A 452 -17.68 3.06 -4.30
N PRO A 453 -16.88 3.86 -3.58
CA PRO A 453 -16.07 3.35 -2.49
C PRO A 453 -16.91 2.50 -1.53
N TYR A 454 -16.45 1.29 -1.18
CA TYR A 454 -17.27 0.31 -0.47
C TYR A 454 -17.82 0.83 0.86
N TRP A 455 -17.08 1.73 1.53
CA TRP A 455 -17.48 2.35 2.80
C TRP A 455 -18.50 3.49 2.65
N LEU A 456 -18.78 3.92 1.41
CA LEU A 456 -19.77 4.96 1.08
C LEU A 456 -21.01 4.42 0.37
N LYS A 457 -21.11 3.09 0.17
CA LYS A 457 -22.28 2.47 -0.48
C LYS A 457 -23.56 2.58 0.36
N ASN A 458 -23.41 2.54 1.68
CA ASN A 458 -24.53 2.67 2.62
C ASN A 458 -24.45 3.98 3.38
N GLN A 459 -25.59 4.42 3.93
CA GLN A 459 -25.64 5.57 4.81
C GLN A 459 -24.85 5.28 6.07
N ALA A 460 -23.91 6.15 6.42
CA ALA A 460 -23.14 6.06 7.66
C ALA A 460 -24.04 6.40 8.87
N THR A 461 -23.70 5.84 10.04
CA THR A 461 -24.21 6.32 11.32
C THR A 461 -23.49 7.61 11.72
N SER A 462 -23.76 8.15 12.91
CA SER A 462 -23.02 9.30 13.45
C SER A 462 -21.55 9.01 13.72
N GLY A 463 -21.17 7.74 13.90
CA GLY A 463 -19.83 7.34 14.33
C GLY A 463 -19.09 6.36 13.43
N ARG A 464 -19.74 5.71 12.48
CA ARG A 464 -19.10 4.72 11.62
C ARG A 464 -19.75 4.58 10.25
N PHE A 465 -18.95 4.12 9.29
CA PHE A 465 -19.45 3.66 7.99
C PHE A 465 -20.13 2.30 8.11
N GLU A 466 -21.23 2.12 7.41
CA GLU A 466 -21.92 0.83 7.32
C GLU A 466 -21.46 0.06 6.09
N VAL A 467 -20.87 -1.11 6.32
CA VAL A 467 -20.28 -1.97 5.28
C VAL A 467 -20.97 -3.33 5.29
N SER A 468 -21.68 -3.66 4.20
CA SER A 468 -22.42 -4.91 4.09
C SER A 468 -21.51 -6.13 3.92
N ASN A 469 -20.41 -6.00 3.17
CA ASN A 469 -19.44 -7.09 2.99
C ASN A 469 -18.28 -6.89 3.96
N ARG A 470 -18.29 -7.62 5.06
CA ARG A 470 -17.24 -7.54 6.10
C ARG A 470 -15.85 -7.86 5.59
N ALA A 471 -15.68 -8.69 4.56
CA ALA A 471 -14.39 -9.01 3.99
C ALA A 471 -13.65 -7.78 3.42
N LEU A 472 -14.38 -6.70 3.11
CA LEU A 472 -13.80 -5.44 2.65
C LEU A 472 -13.31 -4.54 3.79
N ILE A 473 -13.75 -4.78 5.04
CA ILE A 473 -13.28 -4.02 6.20
C ILE A 473 -11.77 -4.23 6.32
N GLY A 474 -11.04 -3.14 6.44
CA GLY A 474 -9.57 -3.12 6.41
C GLY A 474 -9.00 -2.68 5.08
N ALA A 475 -9.61 -2.97 3.97
CA ALA A 475 -9.09 -2.57 2.67
C ALA A 475 -9.03 -1.05 2.50
N ALA A 476 -7.92 -0.55 1.98
CA ALA A 476 -7.77 0.89 1.70
C ALA A 476 -8.74 1.35 0.60
N LEU A 477 -8.87 0.55 -0.45
CA LEU A 477 -9.82 0.73 -1.55
C LEU A 477 -10.68 -0.53 -1.70
N GLY A 478 -11.81 -0.41 -2.40
CA GLY A 478 -12.61 -1.55 -2.82
C GLY A 478 -11.92 -2.36 -3.93
N PRO A 479 -12.49 -3.54 -4.26
CA PRO A 479 -12.02 -4.28 -5.42
C PRO A 479 -12.19 -3.44 -6.68
N GLU A 480 -11.29 -3.63 -7.64
CA GLU A 480 -11.38 -3.02 -8.95
C GLU A 480 -12.66 -3.47 -9.67
N SER A 481 -13.30 -2.53 -10.36
CA SER A 481 -14.53 -2.82 -11.11
C SER A 481 -14.27 -3.75 -12.29
N VAL A 482 -13.12 -3.63 -12.91
CA VAL A 482 -12.63 -4.47 -14.00
C VAL A 482 -11.13 -4.69 -13.81
N SER A 483 -10.70 -5.93 -13.95
CA SER A 483 -9.29 -6.32 -14.07
C SER A 483 -9.10 -7.24 -15.27
N VAL A 484 -7.93 -7.19 -15.87
CA VAL A 484 -7.55 -8.06 -16.98
C VAL A 484 -6.40 -8.95 -16.55
N ASN A 485 -6.58 -10.26 -16.71
CA ASN A 485 -5.56 -11.26 -16.42
C ASN A 485 -4.86 -11.68 -17.70
N LEU A 486 -3.56 -11.84 -17.66
CA LEU A 486 -2.72 -12.31 -18.76
C LEU A 486 -1.91 -13.53 -18.30
N ASP A 487 -2.15 -14.67 -18.92
CA ASP A 487 -1.42 -15.91 -18.65
C ASP A 487 -0.23 -16.03 -19.62
N PHE A 488 0.95 -16.06 -19.05
CA PHE A 488 2.21 -16.23 -19.80
C PHE A 488 2.85 -17.58 -19.54
N SER A 489 3.64 -18.03 -20.50
CA SER A 489 4.60 -19.11 -20.29
C SER A 489 5.97 -18.80 -20.88
N LEU A 490 7.01 -19.33 -20.23
CA LEU A 490 8.40 -19.30 -20.66
C LEU A 490 9.04 -20.66 -20.38
N GLU A 491 9.50 -21.34 -21.42
CA GLU A 491 10.15 -22.65 -21.34
C GLU A 491 9.36 -23.71 -20.54
N GLY A 492 8.02 -23.65 -20.60
CA GLY A 492 7.12 -24.59 -19.89
C GLY A 492 6.69 -24.16 -18.50
N HIS A 493 7.21 -23.08 -17.98
CA HIS A 493 6.77 -22.48 -16.71
C HIS A 493 5.66 -21.46 -16.93
N GLU A 494 4.62 -21.48 -16.11
CA GLU A 494 3.45 -20.61 -16.25
C GLU A 494 3.33 -19.61 -15.11
N PHE A 495 2.93 -18.37 -15.47
CA PHE A 495 2.63 -17.31 -14.50
C PHE A 495 1.54 -16.38 -15.05
N THR A 496 0.77 -15.76 -14.13
CA THR A 496 -0.34 -14.87 -14.48
C THR A 496 -0.05 -13.47 -13.95
N ILE A 497 -0.23 -12.45 -14.79
CA ILE A 497 -0.19 -11.04 -14.43
C ILE A 497 -1.64 -10.52 -14.43
N LYS A 498 -1.99 -9.80 -13.38
CA LYS A 498 -3.30 -9.15 -13.23
C LYS A 498 -3.16 -7.64 -13.41
#